data_7b7cd516bc604dee31a7a4456a057fe3
#
_entry.id   7b7cd516bc604dee31a7a4456a057fe3
#
_cell.length_a   1.000
_cell.length_b   1.000
_cell.length_c   1.000
_cell.angle_alpha   90.00
_cell.angle_beta   90.00
_cell.angle_gamma   90.00
#
_symmetry.space_group_name_H-M   'P 1'
#
loop_
_entity.id
_entity.type
_entity.pdbx_description
1 polymer ?
#
loop_
_entity_poly.entity_id
_entity_poly.type
_entity_poly.pdbx_seq_one_letter_code
_entity_poly.pdbx_strand_id
1 'polypeptide(L)'
;MYDLIIIGAGPAGLTAAYQLSESNKKVLVLEKKSQVGGLAETKVFGPYRYDIGPHRFFTKNKEVYELFLEMLGNDAVSVDRKTRILFNNSYFDYPLTPLNALFGLGVSESVVIGFSYLFARVKSYLGISKINNFEDWVVDKFGK
;
A
#
# COMPACT_ATOMS: atom_id res chain seq x y z
N MET A 1 -3.06 -35.75 14.99
CA MET A 1 -3.04 -35.45 13.56
C MET A 1 -3.62 -34.06 13.40
N TYR A 2 -3.08 -33.18 12.56
CA TYR A 2 -3.64 -31.86 12.26
C TYR A 2 -4.59 -31.99 11.09
N ASP A 3 -5.69 -31.24 11.13
CA ASP A 3 -6.68 -31.21 10.05
C ASP A 3 -6.27 -30.22 8.96
N LEU A 4 -5.52 -29.16 9.32
CA LEU A 4 -5.03 -28.13 8.40
C LEU A 4 -3.64 -27.65 8.82
N ILE A 5 -2.80 -27.37 7.83
CA ILE A 5 -1.50 -26.73 8.01
C ILE A 5 -1.48 -25.46 7.21
N ILE A 6 -1.17 -24.31 7.87
CA ILE A 6 -1.01 -22.98 7.28
C ILE A 6 0.48 -22.67 7.23
N ILE A 7 1.00 -22.33 6.06
CA ILE A 7 2.40 -21.97 5.87
C ILE A 7 2.52 -20.44 5.80
N GLY A 8 3.18 -19.87 6.80
CA GLY A 8 3.39 -18.44 6.98
C GLY A 8 2.43 -17.81 7.99
N ALA A 9 3.00 -17.14 9.00
CA ALA A 9 2.28 -16.39 10.04
C ALA A 9 2.29 -14.88 9.77
N GLY A 10 2.10 -14.48 8.50
CA GLY A 10 1.74 -13.12 8.12
C GLY A 10 0.25 -12.84 8.37
N PRO A 11 -0.26 -11.61 8.11
CA PRO A 11 -1.66 -11.26 8.36
C PRO A 11 -2.66 -12.25 7.74
N ALA A 12 -2.43 -12.69 6.50
CA ALA A 12 -3.32 -13.63 5.82
C ALA A 12 -3.37 -15.00 6.53
N GLY A 13 -2.21 -15.57 6.88
CA GLY A 13 -2.14 -16.86 7.57
C GLY A 13 -2.71 -16.81 8.99
N LEU A 14 -2.44 -15.72 9.71
CA LEU A 14 -2.99 -15.52 11.06
C LEU A 14 -4.50 -15.30 11.03
N THR A 15 -5.04 -14.54 10.07
CA THR A 15 -6.49 -14.37 9.92
C THR A 15 -7.18 -15.69 9.57
N ALA A 16 -6.59 -16.50 8.69
CA ALA A 16 -7.11 -17.83 8.38
C ALA A 16 -7.10 -18.74 9.62
N ALA A 17 -6.02 -18.72 10.42
CA ALA A 17 -5.95 -19.48 11.65
C ALA A 17 -6.99 -19.02 12.67
N TYR A 18 -7.18 -17.71 12.80
CA TYR A 18 -8.17 -17.11 13.69
C TYR A 18 -9.59 -17.55 13.33
N GLN A 19 -9.98 -17.42 12.08
CA GLN A 19 -11.30 -17.85 11.58
C GLN A 19 -11.55 -19.36 11.78
N LEU A 20 -10.49 -20.16 11.71
CA LEU A 20 -10.58 -21.59 11.93
C LEU A 20 -10.52 -22.01 13.39
N SER A 21 -10.10 -21.11 14.30
CA SER A 21 -9.99 -21.40 15.74
C SER A 21 -11.34 -21.70 16.39
N GLU A 22 -12.42 -21.14 15.85
CA GLU A 22 -13.80 -21.40 16.29
C GLU A 22 -14.35 -22.72 15.72
N SER A 23 -13.65 -23.33 14.78
CA SER A 23 -14.00 -24.63 14.24
C SER A 23 -13.36 -25.73 15.10
N ASN A 24 -14.01 -26.90 15.13
CA ASN A 24 -13.49 -28.05 15.89
C ASN A 24 -12.27 -28.72 15.21
N LYS A 25 -11.47 -27.95 14.45
CA LYS A 25 -10.32 -28.41 13.66
C LYS A 25 -9.00 -28.10 14.34
N LYS A 26 -8.07 -29.04 14.26
CA LYS A 26 -6.69 -28.86 14.74
C LYS A 26 -5.87 -28.19 13.64
N VAL A 27 -5.58 -26.89 13.84
CA VAL A 27 -4.81 -26.08 12.87
C VAL A 27 -3.37 -25.95 13.35
N LEU A 28 -2.41 -26.14 12.45
CA LEU A 28 -0.99 -25.87 12.69
C LEU A 28 -0.55 -24.74 11.78
N VAL A 29 0.05 -23.69 12.36
CA VAL A 29 0.69 -22.60 11.62
C VAL A 29 2.20 -22.78 11.67
N LEU A 30 2.85 -22.82 10.51
CA LEU A 30 4.29 -22.91 10.37
C LEU A 30 4.85 -21.57 9.92
N GLU A 31 5.77 -21.00 10.71
CA GLU A 31 6.46 -19.74 10.39
C GLU A 31 7.97 -20.00 10.32
N LYS A 32 8.62 -19.44 9.28
CA LYS A 32 10.07 -19.59 9.08
C LYS A 32 10.88 -18.74 10.06
N LYS A 33 10.36 -17.56 10.39
CA LYS A 33 11.01 -16.63 11.32
C LYS A 33 10.64 -16.95 12.77
N SER A 34 11.41 -16.42 13.71
CA SER A 34 11.12 -16.50 15.15
C SER A 34 9.97 -15.56 15.58
N GLN A 35 9.54 -14.64 14.70
CA GLN A 35 8.51 -13.65 14.96
C GLN A 35 7.44 -13.72 13.87
N VAL A 36 6.19 -13.64 14.29
CA VAL A 36 5.01 -13.57 13.41
C VAL A 36 4.80 -12.16 12.87
N GLY A 37 3.89 -12.01 11.92
CA GLY A 37 3.50 -10.71 11.36
C GLY A 37 3.90 -10.53 9.89
N GLY A 38 4.90 -11.25 9.38
CA GLY A 38 5.29 -11.19 7.98
C GLY A 38 5.73 -9.78 7.55
N LEU A 39 5.03 -9.16 6.59
CA LEU A 39 5.30 -7.78 6.17
C LEU A 39 4.78 -6.74 7.17
N ALA A 40 3.83 -7.09 8.03
CA ALA A 40 3.30 -6.24 9.10
C ALA A 40 4.02 -6.45 10.45
N GLU A 41 5.19 -7.07 10.41
CA GLU A 41 6.01 -7.32 11.61
C GLU A 41 6.52 -6.00 12.21
N THR A 42 6.25 -5.79 13.50
CA THR A 42 6.81 -4.66 14.26
C THR A 42 8.23 -5.00 14.72
N LYS A 43 9.19 -4.17 14.40
CA LYS A 43 10.58 -4.30 14.87
C LYS A 43 10.76 -3.64 16.22
N VAL A 44 11.64 -4.24 17.03
CA VAL A 44 12.01 -3.73 18.35
C VAL A 44 13.50 -3.42 18.38
N PHE A 45 13.84 -2.20 18.76
CA PHE A 45 15.22 -1.77 18.97
C PHE A 45 15.33 -1.01 20.31
N GLY A 46 15.89 -1.64 21.30
CA GLY A 46 15.88 -1.10 22.68
C GLY A 46 14.45 -0.86 23.16
N PRO A 47 14.13 0.36 23.64
CA PRO A 47 12.76 0.69 24.07
C PRO A 47 11.81 1.04 22.89
N TYR A 48 12.32 1.15 21.66
CA TYR A 48 11.56 1.61 20.51
C TYR A 48 10.91 0.46 19.74
N ARG A 49 9.68 0.69 19.30
CA ARG A 49 8.92 -0.20 18.41
C ARG A 49 8.57 0.57 17.14
N TYR A 50 8.81 -0.04 15.99
CA TYR A 50 8.53 0.56 14.70
C TYR A 50 8.21 -0.50 13.66
N ASP A 51 7.40 -0.12 12.69
CA ASP A 51 7.05 -0.96 11.56
C ASP A 51 7.95 -0.66 10.37
N ILE A 52 8.20 -1.67 9.54
CA ILE A 52 8.94 -1.50 8.29
C ILE A 52 7.97 -1.00 7.23
N GLY A 53 7.87 0.31 7.07
CA GLY A 53 6.98 0.97 6.12
C GLY A 53 5.63 1.38 6.72
N PRO A 54 4.75 2.02 5.93
CA PRO A 54 3.47 2.51 6.40
C PRO A 54 2.46 1.37 6.50
N HIS A 55 2.30 0.79 7.67
CA HIS A 55 1.31 -0.26 7.94
C HIS A 55 0.04 0.33 8.53
N ARG A 56 -0.73 1.02 7.69
CA ARG A 56 -2.09 1.43 8.05
C ARG A 56 -3.07 0.39 7.57
N PHE A 57 -3.97 -0.01 8.46
CA PHE A 57 -5.11 -0.80 8.04
C PHE A 57 -6.06 0.08 7.23
N PHE A 58 -6.37 -0.36 6.02
CA PHE A 58 -7.33 0.27 5.16
C PHE A 58 -8.08 -0.79 4.37
N THR A 59 -9.39 -0.77 4.44
CA THR A 59 -10.25 -1.67 3.66
C THR A 59 -11.54 -0.97 3.27
N LYS A 60 -12.10 -1.34 2.11
CA LYS A 60 -13.46 -0.99 1.68
C LYS A 60 -14.46 -2.10 2.01
N ASN A 61 -13.98 -3.27 2.44
CA ASN A 61 -14.82 -4.38 2.83
C ASN A 61 -15.25 -4.20 4.28
N LYS A 62 -16.58 -4.12 4.49
CA LYS A 62 -17.18 -3.89 5.81
C LYS A 62 -16.92 -5.04 6.77
N GLU A 63 -17.03 -6.28 6.33
CA GLU A 63 -16.80 -7.48 7.15
C GLU A 63 -15.35 -7.53 7.66
N VAL A 64 -14.38 -7.21 6.80
CA VAL A 64 -12.95 -7.15 7.18
C VAL A 64 -12.70 -6.01 8.16
N TYR A 65 -13.41 -4.88 8.03
CA TYR A 65 -13.31 -3.76 8.96
C TYR A 65 -13.88 -4.12 10.34
N GLU A 66 -15.03 -4.77 10.37
CA GLU A 66 -15.67 -5.24 11.61
C GLU A 66 -14.80 -6.26 12.32
N LEU A 67 -14.25 -7.24 11.61
CA LEU A 67 -13.30 -8.20 12.17
C LEU A 67 -12.07 -7.51 12.78
N PHE A 68 -11.54 -6.49 12.10
CA PHE A 68 -10.40 -5.72 12.61
C PHE A 68 -10.74 -5.00 13.92
N LEU A 69 -11.91 -4.38 14.02
CA LEU A 69 -12.39 -3.73 15.24
C LEU A 69 -12.68 -4.73 16.36
N GLU A 70 -13.23 -5.89 16.04
CA GLU A 70 -13.47 -6.97 17.00
C GLU A 70 -12.16 -7.44 17.65
N MET A 71 -11.11 -7.61 16.83
CA MET A 71 -9.79 -8.06 17.31
C MET A 71 -9.06 -7.02 18.16
N LEU A 72 -9.16 -5.73 17.82
CA LEU A 72 -8.40 -4.66 18.48
C LEU A 72 -9.19 -3.92 19.55
N GLY A 73 -10.51 -3.88 19.46
CA GLY A 73 -11.34 -3.16 20.41
C GLY A 73 -10.89 -1.70 20.59
N ASN A 74 -10.58 -1.35 21.84
CA ASN A 74 -10.14 0.01 22.21
C ASN A 74 -8.70 0.35 21.78
N ASP A 75 -7.92 -0.62 21.32
CA ASP A 75 -6.55 -0.39 20.84
C ASP A 75 -6.54 0.11 19.39
N ALA A 76 -7.69 0.09 18.71
CA ALA A 76 -7.82 0.66 17.38
C ALA A 76 -7.81 2.19 17.43
N VAL A 77 -6.73 2.80 16.95
CA VAL A 77 -6.55 4.26 16.92
C VAL A 77 -6.79 4.79 15.52
N SER A 78 -7.77 5.70 15.38
CA SER A 78 -7.98 6.45 14.14
C SER A 78 -7.05 7.64 14.08
N VAL A 79 -6.24 7.73 13.04
CA VAL A 79 -5.28 8.83 12.82
C VAL A 79 -5.48 9.46 11.46
N ASP A 80 -5.49 10.78 11.41
CA ASP A 80 -5.54 11.51 10.15
C ASP A 80 -4.29 11.23 9.31
N ARG A 81 -4.52 10.98 8.04
CA ARG A 81 -3.43 10.71 7.10
C ARG A 81 -2.75 12.00 6.70
N LYS A 82 -1.48 12.16 7.08
CA LYS A 82 -0.61 13.21 6.58
C LYS A 82 0.57 12.59 5.84
N THR A 83 0.40 12.35 4.55
CA THR A 83 1.45 11.78 3.70
C THR A 83 1.95 12.85 2.74
N ARG A 84 3.26 12.96 2.58
CA ARG A 84 3.91 13.86 1.65
C ARG A 84 4.96 13.12 0.84
N ILE A 85 5.15 13.53 -0.40
CA ILE A 85 6.21 13.06 -1.29
C ILE A 85 7.30 14.13 -1.29
N LEU A 86 8.54 13.75 -1.00
CA LEU A 86 9.71 14.62 -1.19
C LEU A 86 10.26 14.37 -2.59
N PHE A 87 10.24 15.40 -3.43
CA PHE A 87 10.81 15.36 -4.77
C PHE A 87 11.50 16.70 -5.07
N ASN A 88 12.72 16.67 -5.59
CA ASN A 88 13.52 17.86 -5.89
C ASN A 88 13.56 18.89 -4.72
N ASN A 89 13.77 18.41 -3.49
CA ASN A 89 13.81 19.20 -2.27
C ASN A 89 12.51 19.97 -1.94
N SER A 90 11.38 19.61 -2.59
CA SER A 90 10.05 20.17 -2.35
C SER A 90 9.11 19.08 -1.83
N TYR A 91 8.21 19.46 -0.91
CA TYR A 91 7.19 18.54 -0.39
C TYR A 91 5.89 18.69 -1.14
N PHE A 92 5.38 17.56 -1.63
CA PHE A 92 4.09 17.47 -2.29
C PHE A 92 3.11 16.72 -1.40
N ASP A 93 1.89 17.19 -1.32
CA ASP A 93 0.84 16.49 -0.60
C ASP A 93 0.40 15.22 -1.36
N TYR A 94 0.06 14.18 -0.63
CA TYR A 94 -0.46 12.95 -1.22
C TYR A 94 -1.90 12.68 -0.73
N PRO A 95 -2.87 12.47 -1.62
CA PRO A 95 -2.76 12.43 -3.09
C PRO A 95 -2.38 13.79 -3.71
N LEU A 96 -1.64 13.74 -4.84
CA LEU A 96 -1.23 14.94 -5.57
C LEU A 96 -2.46 15.71 -6.06
N THR A 97 -2.49 17.00 -5.78
CA THR A 97 -3.47 17.91 -6.40
C THR A 97 -2.80 18.73 -7.50
N PRO A 98 -3.53 19.12 -8.56
CA PRO A 98 -2.95 19.89 -9.66
C PRO A 98 -2.27 21.19 -9.21
N LEU A 99 -2.90 21.90 -8.27
CA LEU A 99 -2.33 23.15 -7.73
C LEU A 99 -1.05 22.90 -6.92
N ASN A 100 -1.04 21.86 -6.08
CA ASN A 100 0.14 21.51 -5.30
C ASN A 100 1.31 21.10 -6.20
N ALA A 101 1.03 20.35 -7.28
CA ALA A 101 2.02 19.99 -8.28
C ALA A 101 2.56 21.24 -9.02
N LEU A 102 1.69 22.13 -9.46
CA LEU A 102 2.05 23.37 -10.15
C LEU A 102 2.97 24.26 -9.32
N PHE A 103 2.62 24.51 -8.06
CA PHE A 103 3.43 25.35 -7.18
C PHE A 103 4.72 24.67 -6.72
N GLY A 104 4.70 23.36 -6.53
CA GLY A 104 5.86 22.60 -6.09
C GLY A 104 6.93 22.40 -7.18
N LEU A 105 6.52 22.20 -8.44
CA LEU A 105 7.43 22.02 -9.57
C LEU A 105 7.86 23.34 -10.22
N GLY A 106 7.07 24.41 -10.05
CA GLY A 106 7.25 25.64 -10.78
C GLY A 106 6.55 25.64 -12.14
N VAL A 107 6.30 26.85 -12.67
CA VAL A 107 5.49 27.04 -13.89
C VAL A 107 6.16 26.42 -15.11
N SER A 108 7.48 26.57 -15.27
CA SER A 108 8.22 26.06 -16.44
C SER A 108 8.15 24.55 -16.55
N GLU A 109 8.41 23.83 -15.46
CA GLU A 109 8.35 22.36 -15.46
C GLU A 109 6.91 21.85 -15.62
N SER A 110 5.96 22.52 -15.00
CA SER A 110 4.54 22.19 -15.15
C SER A 110 4.04 22.33 -16.58
N VAL A 111 4.52 23.32 -17.33
CA VAL A 111 4.21 23.49 -18.76
C VAL A 111 4.80 22.34 -19.57
N VAL A 112 6.05 21.97 -19.34
CA VAL A 112 6.72 20.84 -20.03
C VAL A 112 5.97 19.54 -19.77
N ILE A 113 5.62 19.26 -18.53
CA ILE A 113 4.83 18.08 -18.15
C ILE A 113 3.47 18.09 -18.83
N GLY A 114 2.78 19.24 -18.85
CA GLY A 114 1.50 19.39 -19.52
C GLY A 114 1.58 19.07 -21.02
N PHE A 115 2.58 19.58 -21.73
CA PHE A 115 2.81 19.23 -23.13
C PHE A 115 3.16 17.76 -23.34
N SER A 116 4.01 17.20 -22.49
CA SER A 116 4.35 15.77 -22.53
C SER A 116 3.11 14.89 -22.36
N TYR A 117 2.25 15.23 -21.42
CA TYR A 117 0.98 14.53 -21.22
C TYR A 117 0.06 14.63 -22.44
N LEU A 118 -0.14 15.84 -22.99
CA LEU A 118 -0.97 16.05 -24.18
C LEU A 118 -0.44 15.25 -25.37
N PHE A 119 0.87 15.27 -25.59
CA PHE A 119 1.51 14.50 -26.66
C PHE A 119 1.30 12.99 -26.48
N ALA A 120 1.47 12.47 -25.26
CA ALA A 120 1.22 11.08 -24.95
C ALA A 120 -0.24 10.70 -25.23
N ARG A 121 -1.20 11.54 -24.82
CA ARG A 121 -2.62 11.32 -25.07
C ARG A 121 -2.97 11.29 -26.56
N VAL A 122 -2.43 12.21 -27.35
CA VAL A 122 -2.63 12.22 -28.80
C VAL A 122 -2.04 10.96 -29.45
N LYS A 123 -0.83 10.57 -29.05
CA LYS A 123 -0.16 9.37 -29.56
C LYS A 123 -0.94 8.09 -29.20
N SER A 124 -1.45 8.00 -28.00
CA SER A 124 -2.28 6.87 -27.54
C SER A 124 -3.61 6.82 -28.31
N TYR A 125 -4.26 7.97 -28.53
CA TYR A 125 -5.50 8.07 -29.31
C TYR A 125 -5.33 7.65 -30.78
N LEU A 126 -4.20 7.98 -31.38
CA LEU A 126 -3.86 7.61 -32.76
C LEU A 126 -3.42 6.14 -32.90
N GLY A 127 -3.33 5.39 -31.80
CA GLY A 127 -2.90 3.99 -31.81
C GLY A 127 -1.43 3.77 -32.19
N ILE A 128 -0.60 4.80 -32.06
CA ILE A 128 0.83 4.76 -32.45
C ILE A 128 1.70 4.28 -31.27
N SER A 129 1.15 4.22 -30.09
CA SER A 129 1.87 3.80 -28.88
C SER A 129 2.25 2.32 -28.94
N LYS A 130 3.53 2.03 -28.73
CA LYS A 130 4.03 0.66 -28.55
C LYS A 130 4.33 0.45 -27.06
N ILE A 131 3.59 -0.46 -26.43
CA ILE A 131 3.73 -0.77 -25.01
C ILE A 131 4.37 -2.16 -24.89
N ASN A 132 5.63 -2.21 -24.50
CA ASN A 132 6.39 -3.45 -24.35
C ASN A 132 6.67 -3.77 -22.87
N ASN A 133 6.63 -2.78 -21.97
CA ASN A 133 6.93 -2.91 -20.57
C ASN A 133 6.09 -1.93 -19.74
N PHE A 134 6.25 -1.96 -18.43
CA PHE A 134 5.49 -1.11 -17.50
C PHE A 134 5.83 0.38 -17.67
N GLU A 135 7.09 0.72 -17.95
CA GLU A 135 7.52 2.09 -18.20
C GLU A 135 6.80 2.68 -19.43
N ASP A 136 6.78 1.94 -20.54
CA ASP A 136 6.05 2.35 -21.74
C ASP A 136 4.56 2.62 -21.46
N TRP A 137 3.96 1.77 -20.61
CA TRP A 137 2.56 1.94 -20.21
C TRP A 137 2.35 3.22 -19.39
N VAL A 138 3.24 3.50 -18.44
CA VAL A 138 3.17 4.74 -17.64
C VAL A 138 3.34 5.98 -18.52
N VAL A 139 4.33 5.97 -19.43
CA VAL A 139 4.59 7.07 -20.36
C VAL A 139 3.41 7.28 -21.32
N ASP A 140 2.77 6.20 -21.80
CA ASP A 140 1.57 6.31 -22.64
C ASP A 140 0.38 6.96 -21.90
N LYS A 141 0.25 6.71 -20.60
CA LYS A 141 -0.87 7.23 -19.80
C LYS A 141 -0.63 8.64 -19.27
N PHE A 142 0.59 8.95 -18.88
CA PHE A 142 0.89 10.15 -18.08
C PHE A 142 1.92 11.09 -18.72
N GLY A 143 2.56 10.72 -19.82
CA GLY A 143 3.69 11.44 -20.40
C GLY A 143 5.02 11.04 -19.76
N LYS A 144 6.08 11.70 -20.19
CA LYS A 144 7.46 11.44 -19.73
C LYS A 144 7.92 12.54 -18.79
#